data_1bc97d97cdc33c293c403e477efd8e03
#
_entry.id   1bc97d97cdc33c293c403e477efd8e03
#
_cell.length_a   1.000
_cell.length_b   1.000
_cell.length_c   1.000
_cell.angle_alpha   90.00
_cell.angle_beta   90.00
_cell.angle_gamma   90.00
#
_symmetry.space_group_name_H-M   'P 1'
#
loop_
_entity.id
_entity.type
_entity.pdbx_description
1 polymer ?
#
loop_
_entity_poly.entity_id
_entity_poly.type
_entity_poly.pdbx_seq_one_letter_code
_entity_poly.pdbx_strand_id
1 'polypeptide(L)'
;MSIPQAKMELRPLGNTGLKVSSIGFGASPLGSVFGPVAEVDAVATVREAFRQGINFFDTSPYYGGTLSEKMLGKGLKALQVPRSDYIVATKCGRYEEGFDFSAERVTKSIDESLERLQLDYVDILHCHDIEFGSLDQIVSETIPALQKLKQEGKTRFIGITGLPLDIFTYVLDRVPPGTVDVILSYCHYGVNDSTLVDLIPYLKEKGVGVISASPLAMGLLTEQGGPEWHPASPELKSACKAAAAHCKSKGKKITKLALQYSLANKEISSVLVGMSSVSQVEENVAAVKELEGLGMDKETLSEVEAILKPVKNQTWPSGVDQK
;
A
#
# COMPACT_ATOMS: atom_id res chain seq x y z
N MET A 1 -17.59 23.82 8.32
CA MET A 1 -17.99 23.54 6.93
C MET A 1 -17.23 22.30 6.49
N SER A 2 -17.91 21.27 5.97
CA SER A 2 -17.28 20.07 5.45
C SER A 2 -16.34 20.41 4.29
N ILE A 3 -15.18 19.77 4.24
CA ILE A 3 -14.25 19.92 3.12
C ILE A 3 -14.92 19.32 1.89
N PRO A 4 -15.17 20.08 0.80
CA PRO A 4 -15.74 19.51 -0.42
C PRO A 4 -14.75 18.54 -1.05
N GLN A 5 -15.17 17.30 -1.24
CA GLN A 5 -14.35 16.25 -1.83
C GLN A 5 -14.54 16.19 -3.35
N ALA A 6 -13.42 16.15 -4.08
CA ALA A 6 -13.46 15.94 -5.53
C ALA A 6 -13.88 14.50 -5.85
N LYS A 7 -14.48 14.31 -7.02
CA LYS A 7 -14.88 12.98 -7.50
C LYS A 7 -13.64 12.19 -7.95
N MET A 8 -13.51 10.96 -7.46
CA MET A 8 -12.49 9.98 -7.85
C MET A 8 -13.15 8.61 -8.05
N GLU A 9 -12.58 7.76 -8.91
CA GLU A 9 -13.06 6.38 -9.08
C GLU A 9 -12.96 5.64 -7.76
N LEU A 10 -14.07 5.05 -7.32
CA LEU A 10 -14.12 4.15 -6.17
C LEU A 10 -14.27 2.72 -6.65
N ARG A 11 -13.45 1.82 -6.12
CA ARG A 11 -13.44 0.39 -6.48
C ARG A 11 -13.86 -0.46 -5.29
N PRO A 12 -14.61 -1.55 -5.50
CA PRO A 12 -14.96 -2.47 -4.43
C PRO A 12 -13.69 -3.15 -3.89
N LEU A 13 -13.62 -3.35 -2.57
CA LEU A 13 -12.53 -4.06 -1.91
C LEU A 13 -12.99 -5.47 -1.53
N GLY A 14 -12.83 -6.42 -2.45
CA GLY A 14 -13.31 -7.80 -2.25
C GLY A 14 -14.76 -7.84 -1.78
N ASN A 15 -15.07 -8.75 -0.86
CA ASN A 15 -16.40 -8.91 -0.27
C ASN A 15 -16.63 -8.06 0.99
N THR A 16 -15.76 -7.07 1.28
CA THR A 16 -15.88 -6.22 2.48
C THR A 16 -17.06 -5.26 2.44
N GLY A 17 -17.62 -4.97 1.26
CA GLY A 17 -18.58 -3.89 1.06
C GLY A 17 -17.98 -2.50 1.06
N LEU A 18 -16.70 -2.35 1.36
CA LEU A 18 -15.99 -1.07 1.25
C LEU A 18 -15.76 -0.69 -0.22
N LYS A 19 -15.80 0.61 -0.48
CA LYS A 19 -15.38 1.20 -1.75
C LYS A 19 -14.21 2.14 -1.49
N VAL A 20 -13.04 1.78 -1.98
CA VAL A 20 -11.79 2.52 -1.82
C VAL A 20 -11.46 3.31 -3.08
N SER A 21 -10.85 4.49 -2.92
CA SER A 21 -10.33 5.25 -4.05
C SER A 21 -9.28 4.46 -4.82
N SER A 22 -9.27 4.57 -6.15
CA SER A 22 -8.35 3.84 -7.03
C SER A 22 -6.89 4.05 -6.67
N ILE A 23 -6.55 5.24 -6.18
CA ILE A 23 -5.28 5.55 -5.52
C ILE A 23 -5.50 5.69 -4.02
N GLY A 24 -4.65 5.04 -3.21
CA GLY A 24 -4.65 5.13 -1.75
C GLY A 24 -3.47 5.96 -1.24
N PHE A 25 -3.65 6.59 -0.09
CA PHE A 25 -2.63 7.38 0.58
C PHE A 25 -1.75 6.47 1.45
N GLY A 26 -0.51 6.23 1.02
CA GLY A 26 0.51 5.56 1.84
C GLY A 26 1.17 6.58 2.77
N ALA A 27 0.95 6.43 4.07
CA ALA A 27 1.44 7.38 5.07
C ALA A 27 2.88 7.11 5.54
N SER A 28 3.56 6.08 5.05
CA SER A 28 4.94 5.78 5.47
C SER A 28 5.90 6.99 5.38
N PRO A 29 5.83 7.86 4.35
CA PRO A 29 6.67 9.05 4.30
C PRO A 29 6.39 10.07 5.42
N LEU A 30 5.19 10.10 5.99
CA LEU A 30 4.88 10.96 7.15
C LEU A 30 5.67 10.55 8.41
N GLY A 31 6.20 9.32 8.43
CA GLY A 31 7.13 8.84 9.46
C GLY A 31 8.57 9.29 9.26
N SER A 32 8.82 10.22 8.34
CA SER A 32 10.17 10.72 8.01
C SER A 32 11.14 9.64 7.47
N VAL A 33 10.61 8.54 6.95
CA VAL A 33 11.38 7.40 6.42
C VAL A 33 12.21 7.80 5.18
N PHE A 34 11.71 8.75 4.39
CA PHE A 34 12.35 9.25 3.17
C PHE A 34 12.84 10.70 3.28
N GLY A 35 12.93 11.21 4.50
CA GLY A 35 13.33 12.58 4.81
C GLY A 35 12.39 13.22 5.82
N PRO A 36 12.81 14.29 6.49
CA PRO A 36 12.03 14.94 7.53
C PRO A 36 10.73 15.55 6.96
N VAL A 37 9.62 15.34 7.64
CA VAL A 37 8.32 15.94 7.33
C VAL A 37 7.82 16.69 8.54
N ALA A 38 7.56 18.00 8.39
CA ALA A 38 7.00 18.81 9.46
C ALA A 38 5.52 18.45 9.68
N GLU A 39 5.05 18.56 10.92
CA GLU A 39 3.66 18.25 11.26
C GLU A 39 2.65 19.06 10.44
N VAL A 40 2.92 20.36 10.24
CA VAL A 40 2.06 21.22 9.44
C VAL A 40 1.93 20.74 8.00
N ASP A 41 3.02 20.24 7.41
CA ASP A 41 3.04 19.72 6.05
C ASP A 41 2.33 18.36 5.98
N ALA A 42 2.52 17.49 6.98
CA ALA A 42 1.82 16.22 7.08
C ALA A 42 0.29 16.42 7.15
N VAL A 43 -0.17 17.33 8.02
CA VAL A 43 -1.59 17.67 8.14
C VAL A 43 -2.14 18.26 6.83
N ALA A 44 -1.42 19.19 6.21
CA ALA A 44 -1.82 19.76 4.93
C ALA A 44 -1.93 18.71 3.83
N THR A 45 -0.97 17.76 3.78
CA THR A 45 -0.93 16.68 2.79
C THR A 45 -2.12 15.72 2.95
N VAL A 46 -2.46 15.30 4.16
CA VAL A 46 -3.64 14.44 4.42
C VAL A 46 -4.94 15.16 4.05
N ARG A 47 -5.06 16.44 4.39
CA ARG A 47 -6.24 17.24 4.02
C ARG A 47 -6.39 17.39 2.52
N GLU A 48 -5.31 17.66 1.82
CA GLU A 48 -5.32 17.76 0.36
C GLU A 48 -5.66 16.43 -0.30
N ALA A 49 -5.10 15.31 0.18
CA ALA A 49 -5.44 13.98 -0.32
C ALA A 49 -6.95 13.70 -0.21
N PHE A 50 -7.54 13.96 0.95
CA PHE A 50 -8.99 13.83 1.15
C PHE A 50 -9.79 14.77 0.22
N ARG A 51 -9.40 16.04 0.14
CA ARG A 51 -10.04 17.03 -0.74
C ARG A 51 -10.03 16.61 -2.21
N GLN A 52 -8.96 15.96 -2.66
CA GLN A 52 -8.80 15.46 -4.02
C GLN A 52 -9.57 14.14 -4.31
N GLY A 53 -10.23 13.57 -3.30
CA GLY A 53 -11.07 12.38 -3.46
C GLY A 53 -10.44 11.07 -2.98
N ILE A 54 -9.24 11.10 -2.42
CA ILE A 54 -8.64 9.94 -1.76
C ILE A 54 -9.39 9.69 -0.46
N ASN A 55 -9.99 8.51 -0.33
CA ASN A 55 -10.71 8.11 0.89
C ASN A 55 -10.03 6.97 1.65
N PHE A 56 -8.93 6.41 1.14
CA PHE A 56 -8.22 5.30 1.74
C PHE A 56 -6.81 5.72 2.20
N PHE A 57 -6.53 5.53 3.49
CA PHE A 57 -5.29 5.92 4.17
C PHE A 57 -4.69 4.70 4.86
N ASP A 58 -3.43 4.39 4.55
CA ASP A 58 -2.70 3.24 5.09
C ASP A 58 -1.46 3.68 5.85
N THR A 59 -1.24 3.10 7.01
CA THR A 59 -0.09 3.36 7.88
C THR A 59 0.37 2.08 8.60
N SER A 60 1.31 2.21 9.53
CA SER A 60 1.83 1.13 10.36
C SER A 60 2.55 1.68 11.59
N PRO A 61 2.55 0.98 12.74
CA PRO A 61 3.42 1.31 13.88
C PRO A 61 4.91 1.23 13.52
N TYR A 62 5.30 0.41 12.55
CA TYR A 62 6.68 0.32 12.07
C TYR A 62 7.18 1.59 11.41
N TYR A 63 6.32 2.36 10.74
CA TYR A 63 6.74 3.49 9.92
C TYR A 63 7.22 4.66 10.78
N GLY A 64 8.54 4.89 10.74
CA GLY A 64 9.21 5.95 11.48
C GLY A 64 9.05 5.81 13.01
N GLY A 65 9.09 4.57 13.53
CA GLY A 65 8.95 4.35 14.97
C GLY A 65 7.65 4.95 15.51
N THR A 66 6.52 4.61 14.90
CA THR A 66 5.16 5.10 15.22
C THR A 66 4.81 6.55 14.78
N LEU A 67 5.78 7.30 14.29
CA LEU A 67 5.57 8.71 13.91
C LEU A 67 4.51 8.84 12.80
N SER A 68 4.49 7.92 11.82
CA SER A 68 3.52 7.93 10.73
C SER A 68 2.08 7.85 11.24
N GLU A 69 1.78 6.98 12.22
CA GLU A 69 0.44 6.90 12.81
C GLU A 69 0.06 8.20 13.54
N LYS A 70 0.99 8.79 14.29
CA LYS A 70 0.77 10.06 15.00
C LYS A 70 0.46 11.21 14.03
N MET A 71 1.23 11.31 12.94
CA MET A 71 1.04 12.36 11.94
C MET A 71 -0.26 12.15 11.15
N LEU A 72 -0.55 10.92 10.73
CA LEU A 72 -1.80 10.59 10.07
C LEU A 72 -3.00 10.89 10.97
N GLY A 73 -2.97 10.50 12.25
CA GLY A 73 -4.03 10.77 13.21
C GLY A 73 -4.34 12.28 13.34
N LYS A 74 -3.30 13.11 13.42
CA LYS A 74 -3.45 14.58 13.41
C LYS A 74 -4.09 15.09 12.12
N GLY A 75 -3.64 14.58 10.97
CA GLY A 75 -4.20 14.93 9.68
C GLY A 75 -5.68 14.54 9.55
N LEU A 76 -6.04 13.33 9.93
CA LEU A 76 -7.43 12.83 9.90
C LEU A 76 -8.34 13.63 10.83
N LYS A 77 -7.89 13.93 12.05
CA LYS A 77 -8.63 14.79 12.99
C LYS A 77 -8.88 16.18 12.43
N ALA A 78 -7.91 16.73 11.69
CA ALA A 78 -8.02 18.04 11.08
C ALA A 78 -8.99 18.10 9.90
N LEU A 79 -9.47 16.96 9.37
CA LEU A 79 -10.49 16.91 8.33
C LEU A 79 -11.83 17.44 8.84
N GLN A 80 -12.17 17.17 10.11
CA GLN A 80 -13.47 17.53 10.70
C GLN A 80 -14.67 17.02 9.90
N VAL A 81 -14.56 15.79 9.39
CA VAL A 81 -15.60 15.07 8.64
C VAL A 81 -16.06 13.83 9.42
N PRO A 82 -17.25 13.27 9.13
CA PRO A 82 -17.66 12.00 9.74
C PRO A 82 -16.63 10.89 9.54
N ARG A 83 -16.44 10.04 10.56
CA ARG A 83 -15.51 8.90 10.50
C ARG A 83 -15.82 7.94 9.34
N SER A 84 -17.07 7.87 8.94
CA SER A 84 -17.56 7.06 7.81
C SER A 84 -17.07 7.53 6.43
N ASP A 85 -16.56 8.74 6.32
CA ASP A 85 -16.20 9.33 5.03
C ASP A 85 -14.79 8.91 4.55
N TYR A 86 -14.03 8.23 5.40
CA TYR A 86 -12.70 7.73 5.07
C TYR A 86 -12.43 6.35 5.66
N ILE A 87 -11.52 5.63 5.02
CA ILE A 87 -11.13 4.26 5.35
C ILE A 87 -9.68 4.30 5.83
N VAL A 88 -9.40 3.70 6.99
CA VAL A 88 -8.06 3.66 7.58
C VAL A 88 -7.62 2.22 7.75
N ALA A 89 -6.42 1.93 7.26
CA ALA A 89 -5.71 0.69 7.53
C ALA A 89 -4.45 0.97 8.37
N THR A 90 -4.21 0.15 9.38
CA THR A 90 -2.92 0.05 10.05
C THR A 90 -2.49 -1.42 10.13
N LYS A 91 -1.37 -1.67 10.78
CA LYS A 91 -0.75 -3.00 10.76
C LYS A 91 -0.30 -3.43 12.16
N CYS A 92 -0.03 -4.72 12.32
CA CYS A 92 0.56 -5.30 13.54
C CYS A 92 1.58 -6.37 13.17
N GLY A 93 2.40 -6.78 14.12
CA GLY A 93 3.38 -7.85 13.94
C GLY A 93 4.77 -7.37 13.51
N ARG A 94 4.91 -6.17 12.93
CA ARG A 94 6.20 -5.53 12.62
C ARG A 94 6.31 -4.21 13.37
N TYR A 95 7.37 -4.06 14.14
CA TYR A 95 7.64 -2.91 15.00
C TYR A 95 9.08 -2.41 14.82
N GLU A 96 9.45 -1.33 15.47
CA GLU A 96 10.81 -0.80 15.42
C GLU A 96 11.82 -1.80 16.03
N GLU A 97 11.40 -2.50 17.08
CA GLU A 97 12.21 -3.50 17.78
C GLU A 97 12.34 -4.83 17.03
N GLY A 98 11.54 -5.05 15.98
CA GLY A 98 11.52 -6.27 15.19
C GLY A 98 10.14 -6.83 14.94
N PHE A 99 10.07 -8.14 14.72
CA PHE A 99 8.83 -8.84 14.41
C PHE A 99 8.33 -9.62 15.63
N ASP A 100 7.06 -9.45 15.95
CA ASP A 100 6.38 -10.23 17.00
C ASP A 100 4.91 -10.43 16.61
N PHE A 101 4.59 -11.64 16.17
CA PHE A 101 3.27 -12.06 15.72
C PHE A 101 2.45 -12.78 16.80
N SER A 102 2.92 -12.76 18.06
CA SER A 102 2.18 -13.37 19.16
C SER A 102 0.81 -12.73 19.39
N ALA A 103 -0.16 -13.51 19.83
CA ALA A 103 -1.51 -13.04 20.15
C ALA A 103 -1.48 -11.89 21.18
N GLU A 104 -0.61 -11.98 22.18
CA GLU A 104 -0.43 -10.93 23.19
C GLU A 104 0.03 -9.61 22.56
N ARG A 105 1.09 -9.65 21.74
CA ARG A 105 1.67 -8.42 21.14
C ARG A 105 0.74 -7.76 20.15
N VAL A 106 0.08 -8.53 19.27
CA VAL A 106 -0.84 -7.95 18.27
C VAL A 106 -2.09 -7.37 18.93
N THR A 107 -2.58 -7.98 20.01
CA THR A 107 -3.72 -7.47 20.80
C THR A 107 -3.38 -6.16 21.48
N LYS A 108 -2.20 -6.03 22.07
CA LYS A 108 -1.73 -4.76 22.64
C LYS A 108 -1.49 -3.69 21.58
N SER A 109 -0.96 -4.09 20.44
CA SER A 109 -0.58 -3.19 19.34
C SER A 109 -1.74 -2.37 18.80
N ILE A 110 -2.94 -2.95 18.68
CA ILE A 110 -4.08 -2.20 18.12
C ILE A 110 -4.50 -1.08 19.08
N ASP A 111 -4.50 -1.28 20.38
CA ASP A 111 -4.85 -0.24 21.35
C ASP A 111 -3.85 0.92 21.29
N GLU A 112 -2.56 0.61 21.20
CA GLU A 112 -1.50 1.59 21.01
C GLU A 112 -1.67 2.37 19.67
N SER A 113 -2.06 1.69 18.59
CA SER A 113 -2.29 2.30 17.28
C SER A 113 -3.51 3.21 17.28
N LEU A 114 -4.62 2.79 17.91
CA LEU A 114 -5.85 3.58 18.03
C LEU A 114 -5.60 4.88 18.83
N GLU A 115 -4.80 4.82 19.89
CA GLU A 115 -4.40 6.00 20.65
C GLU A 115 -3.61 6.99 19.76
N ARG A 116 -2.60 6.51 19.01
CA ARG A 116 -1.79 7.35 18.11
C ARG A 116 -2.60 7.95 16.98
N LEU A 117 -3.50 7.16 16.39
CA LEU A 117 -4.40 7.57 15.31
C LEU A 117 -5.55 8.47 15.80
N GLN A 118 -5.83 8.49 17.10
CA GLN A 118 -6.96 9.17 17.73
C GLN A 118 -8.30 8.68 17.16
N LEU A 119 -8.44 7.37 17.01
CA LEU A 119 -9.60 6.68 16.46
C LEU A 119 -10.13 5.61 17.44
N ASP A 120 -11.41 5.32 17.38
CA ASP A 120 -12.03 4.23 18.16
C ASP A 120 -11.88 2.87 17.45
N TYR A 121 -11.73 2.86 16.13
CA TYR A 121 -11.50 1.67 15.32
C TYR A 121 -10.75 2.00 14.03
N VAL A 122 -10.12 0.99 13.45
CA VAL A 122 -9.63 1.02 12.06
C VAL A 122 -10.53 0.17 11.16
N ASP A 123 -10.56 0.48 9.86
CA ASP A 123 -11.34 -0.34 8.92
C ASP A 123 -10.63 -1.64 8.60
N ILE A 124 -9.31 -1.60 8.45
CA ILE A 124 -8.50 -2.78 8.14
C ILE A 124 -7.31 -2.85 9.10
N LEU A 125 -7.12 -4.01 9.71
CA LEU A 125 -5.91 -4.34 10.46
C LEU A 125 -5.15 -5.44 9.73
N HIS A 126 -3.98 -5.09 9.20
CA HIS A 126 -3.11 -6.04 8.51
C HIS A 126 -2.11 -6.71 9.45
N CYS A 127 -1.88 -7.99 9.27
CA CYS A 127 -0.67 -8.65 9.74
C CYS A 127 0.48 -8.32 8.77
N HIS A 128 1.54 -7.66 9.24
CA HIS A 128 2.53 -6.94 8.43
C HIS A 128 3.72 -7.80 8.06
N ASP A 129 3.97 -7.98 6.74
CA ASP A 129 5.13 -8.69 6.20
C ASP A 129 5.32 -10.07 6.85
N ILE A 130 4.29 -10.91 6.70
CA ILE A 130 4.17 -12.20 7.39
C ILE A 130 5.27 -13.20 7.03
N GLU A 131 5.98 -12.98 5.93
CA GLU A 131 7.14 -13.78 5.53
C GLU A 131 8.32 -13.70 6.50
N PHE A 132 8.33 -12.72 7.39
CA PHE A 132 9.36 -12.57 8.43
C PHE A 132 9.05 -13.35 9.71
N GLY A 133 7.89 -14.00 9.80
CA GLY A 133 7.49 -14.87 10.89
C GLY A 133 7.23 -16.31 10.44
N SER A 134 6.81 -17.15 11.38
CA SER A 134 6.29 -18.47 11.06
C SER A 134 4.89 -18.36 10.48
N LEU A 135 4.66 -18.81 9.26
CA LEU A 135 3.33 -18.82 8.64
C LEU A 135 2.34 -19.73 9.42
N ASP A 136 2.83 -20.79 10.06
CA ASP A 136 2.01 -21.64 10.94
C ASP A 136 1.54 -20.87 12.18
N GLN A 137 2.40 -20.03 12.78
CA GLN A 137 2.01 -19.15 13.88
C GLN A 137 0.98 -18.12 13.40
N ILE A 138 1.19 -17.52 12.22
CA ILE A 138 0.22 -16.59 11.64
C ILE A 138 -1.16 -17.23 11.55
N VAL A 139 -1.25 -18.46 11.03
CA VAL A 139 -2.50 -19.21 10.88
C VAL A 139 -3.13 -19.61 12.21
N SER A 140 -2.33 -20.15 13.13
CA SER A 140 -2.84 -20.81 14.34
C SER A 140 -2.98 -19.89 15.55
N GLU A 141 -2.29 -18.76 15.58
CA GLU A 141 -2.27 -17.85 16.73
C GLU A 141 -2.64 -16.41 16.34
N THR A 142 -1.94 -15.82 15.38
CA THR A 142 -2.09 -14.40 15.07
C THR A 142 -3.47 -14.09 14.49
N ILE A 143 -3.89 -14.81 13.45
CA ILE A 143 -5.20 -14.58 12.80
C ILE A 143 -6.36 -14.80 13.77
N PRO A 144 -6.41 -15.85 14.61
CA PRO A 144 -7.42 -15.97 15.67
C PRO A 144 -7.46 -14.77 16.62
N ALA A 145 -6.30 -14.20 16.99
CA ALA A 145 -6.27 -12.99 17.80
C ALA A 145 -6.87 -11.78 17.05
N LEU A 146 -6.56 -11.61 15.77
CA LEU A 146 -7.15 -10.55 14.95
C LEU A 146 -8.67 -10.71 14.79
N GLN A 147 -9.17 -11.95 14.69
CA GLN A 147 -10.62 -12.21 14.65
C GLN A 147 -11.32 -11.78 15.94
N LYS A 148 -10.67 -11.99 17.09
CA LYS A 148 -11.18 -11.50 18.37
C LYS A 148 -11.24 -9.98 18.40
N LEU A 149 -10.22 -9.29 17.92
CA LEU A 149 -10.20 -7.82 17.80
C LEU A 149 -11.31 -7.31 16.86
N LYS A 150 -11.62 -8.05 15.80
CA LYS A 150 -12.76 -7.77 14.91
C LYS A 150 -14.10 -7.92 15.65
N GLN A 151 -14.26 -8.95 16.46
CA GLN A 151 -15.45 -9.14 17.30
C GLN A 151 -15.61 -8.05 18.38
N GLU A 152 -14.49 -7.55 18.91
CA GLU A 152 -14.45 -6.43 19.86
C GLU A 152 -14.71 -5.07 19.19
N GLY A 153 -14.79 -5.00 17.86
CA GLY A 153 -15.04 -3.78 17.12
C GLY A 153 -13.84 -2.86 16.95
N LYS A 154 -12.62 -3.32 17.26
CA LYS A 154 -11.37 -2.54 17.10
C LYS A 154 -10.90 -2.46 15.65
N THR A 155 -11.28 -3.45 14.84
CA THR A 155 -11.13 -3.44 13.38
C THR A 155 -12.36 -4.02 12.71
N ARG A 156 -12.66 -3.57 11.51
CA ARG A 156 -13.79 -4.11 10.73
C ARG A 156 -13.40 -5.31 9.88
N PHE A 157 -12.17 -5.29 9.33
CA PHE A 157 -11.65 -6.30 8.42
C PHE A 157 -10.22 -6.66 8.75
N ILE A 158 -9.82 -7.88 8.39
CA ILE A 158 -8.50 -8.44 8.61
C ILE A 158 -7.78 -8.56 7.28
N GLY A 159 -6.51 -8.13 7.25
CA GLY A 159 -5.64 -8.27 6.09
C GLY A 159 -4.31 -8.91 6.43
N ILE A 160 -3.60 -9.30 5.40
CA ILE A 160 -2.20 -9.77 5.48
C ILE A 160 -1.37 -9.06 4.41
N THR A 161 -0.11 -8.79 4.70
CA THR A 161 0.81 -8.16 3.76
C THR A 161 2.10 -8.92 3.61
N GLY A 162 2.75 -8.77 2.47
CA GLY A 162 4.09 -9.30 2.25
C GLY A 162 4.58 -9.12 0.82
N LEU A 163 5.86 -9.46 0.59
CA LEU A 163 6.48 -9.44 -0.72
C LEU A 163 6.28 -10.77 -1.47
N PRO A 164 6.63 -11.96 -0.94
CA PRO A 164 6.43 -13.21 -1.67
C PRO A 164 4.94 -13.49 -1.88
N LEU A 165 4.53 -13.84 -3.10
CA LEU A 165 3.11 -14.05 -3.42
C LEU A 165 2.55 -15.38 -2.88
N ASP A 166 3.39 -16.38 -2.69
CA ASP A 166 3.00 -17.71 -2.20
C ASP A 166 2.57 -17.71 -0.72
N ILE A 167 3.00 -16.72 0.07
CA ILE A 167 2.56 -16.58 1.47
C ILE A 167 1.04 -16.34 1.56
N PHE A 168 0.45 -15.66 0.57
CA PHE A 168 -0.98 -15.39 0.55
C PHE A 168 -1.78 -16.68 0.36
N THR A 169 -1.40 -17.52 -0.61
CA THR A 169 -2.06 -18.81 -0.84
C THR A 169 -1.84 -19.74 0.35
N TYR A 170 -0.63 -19.74 0.93
CA TYR A 170 -0.34 -20.54 2.13
C TYR A 170 -1.32 -20.26 3.25
N VAL A 171 -1.53 -18.99 3.58
CA VAL A 171 -2.44 -18.61 4.68
C VAL A 171 -3.90 -18.83 4.28
N LEU A 172 -4.31 -18.36 3.09
CA LEU A 172 -5.71 -18.41 2.66
C LEU A 172 -6.25 -19.84 2.45
N ASP A 173 -5.37 -20.81 2.21
CA ASP A 173 -5.76 -22.23 2.11
C ASP A 173 -5.86 -22.93 3.47
N ARG A 174 -5.36 -22.31 4.54
CA ARG A 174 -5.30 -22.88 5.89
C ARG A 174 -6.24 -22.22 6.89
N VAL A 175 -6.87 -21.13 6.52
CA VAL A 175 -7.88 -20.47 7.35
C VAL A 175 -9.27 -20.66 6.77
N PRO A 176 -10.33 -20.63 7.59
CA PRO A 176 -11.70 -20.68 7.07
C PRO A 176 -11.98 -19.55 6.06
N PRO A 177 -12.79 -19.79 5.02
CA PRO A 177 -13.21 -18.74 4.08
C PRO A 177 -13.81 -17.52 4.80
N GLY A 178 -13.45 -16.31 4.35
CA GLY A 178 -13.92 -15.06 4.96
C GLY A 178 -13.22 -14.68 6.27
N THR A 179 -12.16 -15.39 6.66
CA THR A 179 -11.33 -15.03 7.82
C THR A 179 -10.40 -13.87 7.49
N VAL A 180 -9.75 -13.90 6.32
CA VAL A 180 -8.91 -12.83 5.81
C VAL A 180 -9.68 -12.15 4.68
N ASP A 181 -9.89 -10.85 4.83
CA ASP A 181 -10.74 -10.06 3.94
C ASP A 181 -9.92 -9.38 2.81
N VAL A 182 -8.64 -9.08 3.05
CA VAL A 182 -7.81 -8.24 2.18
C VAL A 182 -6.36 -8.74 2.16
N ILE A 183 -5.72 -8.69 0.99
CA ILE A 183 -4.26 -8.77 0.90
C ILE A 183 -3.68 -7.43 0.43
N LEU A 184 -2.48 -7.12 0.92
CA LEU A 184 -1.65 -6.04 0.40
C LEU A 184 -0.33 -6.64 -0.08
N SER A 185 -0.14 -6.62 -1.40
CA SER A 185 1.11 -7.01 -2.05
C SER A 185 1.85 -5.77 -2.49
N TYR A 186 3.17 -5.72 -2.32
CA TYR A 186 3.98 -4.61 -2.81
C TYR A 186 5.02 -5.06 -3.83
N CYS A 187 5.36 -4.17 -4.77
CA CYS A 187 6.33 -4.37 -5.83
C CYS A 187 6.03 -5.47 -6.85
N HIS A 188 4.85 -6.10 -6.84
CA HIS A 188 4.47 -7.17 -7.77
C HIS A 188 3.39 -6.78 -8.79
N TYR A 189 2.99 -5.47 -8.81
CA TYR A 189 2.19 -4.95 -9.91
C TYR A 189 2.66 -3.58 -10.34
N GLY A 190 3.59 -3.56 -11.27
CA GLY A 190 4.20 -2.40 -11.87
C GLY A 190 4.78 -2.73 -13.25
N VAL A 191 5.33 -1.72 -13.91
CA VAL A 191 5.88 -1.87 -15.27
C VAL A 191 7.08 -2.83 -15.32
N ASN A 192 7.82 -2.99 -14.21
CA ASN A 192 8.96 -3.93 -14.08
C ASN A 192 8.54 -5.33 -13.63
N ASP A 193 7.46 -5.46 -12.88
CA ASP A 193 6.98 -6.73 -12.34
C ASP A 193 5.45 -6.70 -12.27
N SER A 194 4.79 -7.67 -12.89
CA SER A 194 3.33 -7.79 -12.94
C SER A 194 2.84 -9.17 -12.48
N THR A 195 3.63 -9.90 -11.72
CA THR A 195 3.34 -11.26 -11.28
C THR A 195 2.10 -11.38 -10.40
N LEU A 196 1.70 -10.32 -9.71
CA LEU A 196 0.46 -10.30 -8.92
C LEU A 196 -0.78 -10.62 -9.77
N VAL A 197 -0.77 -10.35 -11.09
CA VAL A 197 -1.91 -10.60 -11.96
C VAL A 197 -2.32 -12.07 -11.98
N ASP A 198 -1.35 -12.98 -11.86
CA ASP A 198 -1.59 -14.41 -11.88
C ASP A 198 -2.34 -14.91 -10.62
N LEU A 199 -2.23 -14.15 -9.53
CA LEU A 199 -2.90 -14.47 -8.25
C LEU A 199 -4.32 -13.89 -8.18
N ILE A 200 -4.66 -12.87 -8.94
CA ILE A 200 -5.95 -12.17 -8.87
C ILE A 200 -7.16 -13.11 -9.03
N PRO A 201 -7.21 -14.06 -10.00
CA PRO A 201 -8.35 -14.96 -10.13
C PRO A 201 -8.62 -15.78 -8.87
N TYR A 202 -7.56 -16.31 -8.24
CA TYR A 202 -7.65 -17.05 -6.98
C TYR A 202 -8.19 -16.16 -5.83
N LEU A 203 -7.68 -14.95 -5.68
CA LEU A 203 -8.14 -14.02 -4.65
C LEU A 203 -9.60 -13.63 -4.85
N LYS A 204 -10.02 -13.43 -6.10
CA LYS A 204 -11.39 -13.10 -6.48
C LYS A 204 -12.36 -14.22 -6.15
N GLU A 205 -11.98 -15.47 -6.44
CA GLU A 205 -12.77 -16.66 -6.07
C GLU A 205 -12.98 -16.73 -4.55
N LYS A 206 -11.98 -16.39 -3.76
CA LYS A 206 -12.07 -16.34 -2.29
C LYS A 206 -12.76 -15.08 -1.74
N GLY A 207 -13.13 -14.13 -2.60
CA GLY A 207 -13.74 -12.86 -2.20
C GLY A 207 -12.80 -11.89 -1.47
N VAL A 208 -11.48 -12.11 -1.61
CA VAL A 208 -10.43 -11.32 -0.96
C VAL A 208 -10.11 -10.06 -1.77
N GLY A 209 -10.12 -8.91 -1.13
CA GLY A 209 -9.76 -7.63 -1.74
C GLY A 209 -8.25 -7.53 -1.99
N VAL A 210 -7.87 -6.85 -3.08
CA VAL A 210 -6.48 -6.71 -3.50
C VAL A 210 -6.05 -5.25 -3.43
N ILE A 211 -5.04 -4.97 -2.59
CA ILE A 211 -4.33 -3.70 -2.55
C ILE A 211 -2.92 -3.94 -3.08
N SER A 212 -2.50 -3.13 -4.04
CA SER A 212 -1.13 -3.13 -4.55
C SER A 212 -0.39 -1.89 -4.06
N ALA A 213 0.79 -2.06 -3.51
CA ALA A 213 1.63 -0.97 -3.03
C ALA A 213 2.94 -0.87 -3.82
N SER A 214 3.61 0.28 -3.66
CA SER A 214 4.91 0.55 -4.27
C SER A 214 4.91 0.46 -5.81
N PRO A 215 4.05 1.19 -6.52
CA PRO A 215 4.02 1.20 -7.98
C PRO A 215 5.33 1.71 -8.61
N LEU A 216 6.15 2.40 -7.82
CA LEU A 216 7.47 2.89 -8.21
C LEU A 216 8.61 1.93 -7.81
N ALA A 217 8.28 0.67 -7.44
CA ALA A 217 9.26 -0.35 -7.06
C ALA A 217 10.25 0.15 -5.99
N MET A 218 9.74 0.76 -4.90
CA MET A 218 10.54 1.32 -3.79
C MET A 218 11.58 2.36 -4.27
N GLY A 219 11.25 3.14 -5.30
CA GLY A 219 12.09 4.21 -5.83
C GLY A 219 12.87 3.85 -7.09
N LEU A 220 12.94 2.59 -7.51
CA LEU A 220 13.64 2.20 -8.76
C LEU A 220 13.09 2.91 -10.00
N LEU A 221 11.77 3.10 -10.04
CA LEU A 221 11.07 3.77 -11.16
C LEU A 221 10.87 5.27 -10.89
N THR A 222 11.95 5.92 -10.46
CA THR A 222 12.04 7.37 -10.27
C THR A 222 13.24 7.92 -11.03
N GLU A 223 13.26 9.23 -11.25
CA GLU A 223 14.40 9.89 -11.92
C GLU A 223 15.68 9.86 -11.06
N GLN A 224 15.54 9.81 -9.75
CA GLN A 224 16.64 9.69 -8.80
C GLN A 224 17.17 8.27 -8.68
N GLY A 225 16.36 7.28 -9.05
CA GLY A 225 16.62 5.86 -8.82
C GLY A 225 16.32 5.42 -7.37
N GLY A 226 16.45 4.13 -7.12
CA GLY A 226 16.23 3.56 -5.78
C GLY A 226 17.33 3.93 -4.80
N PRO A 227 17.07 3.86 -3.48
CA PRO A 227 18.05 4.09 -2.45
C PRO A 227 19.18 3.04 -2.51
N GLU A 228 20.37 3.36 -1.94
CA GLU A 228 21.53 2.44 -1.95
C GLU A 228 21.21 1.06 -1.35
N TRP A 229 20.45 1.05 -0.26
CA TRP A 229 20.05 -0.17 0.44
C TRP A 229 19.04 -1.04 -0.34
N HIS A 230 18.52 -0.56 -1.49
CA HIS A 230 17.51 -1.31 -2.23
C HIS A 230 18.03 -2.70 -2.63
N PRO A 231 17.28 -3.79 -2.32
CA PRO A 231 17.78 -5.17 -2.46
C PRO A 231 17.77 -5.71 -3.91
N ALA A 232 17.25 -4.95 -4.87
CA ALA A 232 17.23 -5.39 -6.28
C ALA A 232 18.62 -5.63 -6.84
N SER A 233 18.71 -6.56 -7.81
CA SER A 233 19.95 -6.86 -8.52
C SER A 233 20.51 -5.63 -9.25
N PRO A 234 21.85 -5.57 -9.47
CA PRO A 234 22.46 -4.50 -10.27
C PRO A 234 21.85 -4.37 -11.67
N GLU A 235 21.47 -5.49 -12.28
CA GLU A 235 20.84 -5.55 -13.61
C GLU A 235 19.46 -4.87 -13.60
N LEU A 236 18.64 -5.17 -12.59
CA LEU A 236 17.32 -4.55 -12.44
C LEU A 236 17.44 -3.05 -12.16
N LYS A 237 18.37 -2.65 -11.27
CA LYS A 237 18.66 -1.23 -10.99
C LYS A 237 19.08 -0.48 -12.26
N SER A 238 19.97 -1.08 -13.05
CA SER A 238 20.46 -0.50 -14.30
C SER A 238 19.37 -0.34 -15.35
N ALA A 239 18.51 -1.36 -15.53
CA ALA A 239 17.40 -1.31 -16.47
C ALA A 239 16.36 -0.26 -16.08
N CYS A 240 16.02 -0.15 -14.79
CA CYS A 240 15.10 0.88 -14.30
C CYS A 240 15.68 2.29 -14.52
N LYS A 241 16.98 2.49 -14.28
CA LYS A 241 17.66 3.75 -14.57
C LYS A 241 17.62 4.10 -16.07
N ALA A 242 17.85 3.12 -16.94
CA ALA A 242 17.76 3.32 -18.40
C ALA A 242 16.33 3.69 -18.83
N ALA A 243 15.30 3.03 -18.27
CA ALA A 243 13.90 3.35 -18.52
C ALA A 243 13.55 4.78 -18.08
N ALA A 244 14.02 5.21 -16.91
CA ALA A 244 13.82 6.58 -16.41
C ALA A 244 14.51 7.61 -17.31
N ALA A 245 15.76 7.36 -17.75
CA ALA A 245 16.48 8.22 -18.67
C ALA A 245 15.79 8.32 -20.02
N HIS A 246 15.23 7.21 -20.52
CA HIS A 246 14.45 7.19 -21.76
C HIS A 246 13.21 8.09 -21.66
N CYS A 247 12.39 7.94 -20.62
CA CYS A 247 11.24 8.81 -20.37
C CYS A 247 11.66 10.29 -20.34
N LYS A 248 12.72 10.60 -19.61
CA LYS A 248 13.24 11.97 -19.49
C LYS A 248 13.66 12.55 -20.84
N SER A 249 14.33 11.76 -21.71
CA SER A 249 14.73 12.21 -23.06
C SER A 249 13.53 12.57 -23.95
N LYS A 250 12.36 12.01 -23.67
CA LYS A 250 11.08 12.32 -24.33
C LYS A 250 10.28 13.43 -23.62
N GLY A 251 10.84 14.07 -22.59
CA GLY A 251 10.14 15.07 -21.78
C GLY A 251 9.03 14.49 -20.89
N LYS A 252 9.13 13.18 -20.56
CA LYS A 252 8.12 12.45 -19.78
C LYS A 252 8.67 12.00 -18.42
N LYS A 253 7.77 11.77 -17.46
CA LYS A 253 8.13 11.27 -16.13
C LYS A 253 7.84 9.78 -16.04
N ILE A 254 8.86 8.98 -15.69
CA ILE A 254 8.70 7.54 -15.46
C ILE A 254 7.75 7.28 -14.27
N THR A 255 7.76 8.13 -13.25
CA THR A 255 6.87 8.05 -12.09
C THR A 255 5.40 8.10 -12.49
N LYS A 256 5.02 9.00 -13.40
CA LYS A 256 3.65 9.09 -13.91
C LYS A 256 3.26 7.83 -14.68
N LEU A 257 4.12 7.38 -15.60
CA LEU A 257 3.88 6.19 -16.40
C LEU A 257 3.71 4.93 -15.54
N ALA A 258 4.60 4.74 -14.56
CA ALA A 258 4.56 3.61 -13.64
C ALA A 258 3.29 3.61 -12.76
N LEU A 259 2.88 4.77 -12.26
CA LEU A 259 1.65 4.92 -11.50
C LEU A 259 0.42 4.61 -12.37
N GLN A 260 0.35 5.17 -13.58
CA GLN A 260 -0.76 4.93 -14.52
C GLN A 260 -0.84 3.45 -14.92
N TYR A 261 0.29 2.78 -15.14
CA TYR A 261 0.33 1.34 -15.39
C TYR A 261 -0.34 0.54 -14.26
N SER A 262 0.03 0.83 -13.02
CA SER A 262 -0.53 0.13 -11.86
C SER A 262 -2.03 0.41 -11.68
N LEU A 263 -2.47 1.64 -11.94
CA LEU A 263 -3.88 2.06 -11.84
C LEU A 263 -4.77 1.50 -12.94
N ALA A 264 -4.22 1.17 -14.10
CA ALA A 264 -4.98 0.70 -15.26
C ALA A 264 -5.70 -0.63 -15.03
N ASN A 265 -5.19 -1.48 -14.12
CA ASN A 265 -5.85 -2.73 -13.76
C ASN A 265 -6.94 -2.48 -12.70
N LYS A 266 -8.20 -2.56 -13.14
CA LYS A 266 -9.36 -2.32 -12.28
C LYS A 266 -9.71 -3.47 -11.33
N GLU A 267 -9.08 -4.62 -11.46
CA GLU A 267 -9.22 -5.74 -10.52
C GLU A 267 -8.39 -5.53 -9.24
N ILE A 268 -7.44 -4.58 -9.26
CA ILE A 268 -6.75 -4.07 -8.09
C ILE A 268 -7.61 -2.95 -7.49
N SER A 269 -8.07 -3.15 -6.26
CA SER A 269 -9.01 -2.24 -5.60
C SER A 269 -8.41 -0.87 -5.33
N SER A 270 -7.15 -0.83 -4.90
CA SER A 270 -6.42 0.43 -4.68
C SER A 270 -4.92 0.25 -4.89
N VAL A 271 -4.29 1.27 -5.45
CA VAL A 271 -2.83 1.37 -5.56
C VAL A 271 -2.33 2.34 -4.50
N LEU A 272 -1.59 1.84 -3.51
CA LEU A 272 -1.01 2.65 -2.45
C LEU A 272 0.28 3.34 -2.90
N VAL A 273 0.29 4.65 -2.78
CA VAL A 273 1.44 5.50 -3.09
C VAL A 273 1.84 6.30 -1.88
N GLY A 274 3.12 6.30 -1.54
CA GLY A 274 3.67 7.13 -0.47
C GLY A 274 3.62 8.62 -0.83
N MET A 275 3.08 9.45 0.05
CA MET A 275 2.96 10.90 -0.16
C MET A 275 3.34 11.64 1.12
N SER A 276 4.20 12.67 1.00
CA SER A 276 4.66 13.50 2.11
C SER A 276 4.46 15.00 1.89
N SER A 277 3.92 15.39 0.73
CA SER A 277 3.68 16.80 0.39
C SER A 277 2.40 16.98 -0.44
N VAL A 278 1.83 18.17 -0.33
CA VAL A 278 0.68 18.60 -1.15
C VAL A 278 0.98 18.45 -2.65
N SER A 279 2.17 18.84 -3.08
CA SER A 279 2.59 18.72 -4.49
C SER A 279 2.56 17.27 -4.98
N GLN A 280 3.02 16.31 -4.18
CA GLN A 280 2.95 14.88 -4.54
C GLN A 280 1.50 14.39 -4.66
N VAL A 281 0.61 14.85 -3.78
CA VAL A 281 -0.82 14.53 -3.89
C VAL A 281 -1.38 15.06 -5.21
N GLU A 282 -1.13 16.32 -5.52
CA GLU A 282 -1.61 16.98 -6.74
C GLU A 282 -1.07 16.28 -8.00
N GLU A 283 0.22 15.96 -8.05
CA GLU A 283 0.84 15.25 -9.18
C GLU A 283 0.24 13.85 -9.37
N ASN A 284 0.07 13.10 -8.29
CA ASN A 284 -0.48 11.75 -8.37
C ASN A 284 -1.96 11.77 -8.79
N VAL A 285 -2.76 12.68 -8.25
CA VAL A 285 -4.16 12.81 -8.65
C VAL A 285 -4.30 13.31 -10.08
N ALA A 286 -3.41 14.20 -10.53
CA ALA A 286 -3.37 14.62 -11.93
C ALA A 286 -3.08 13.43 -12.87
N ALA A 287 -2.17 12.53 -12.48
CA ALA A 287 -1.89 11.31 -13.24
C ALA A 287 -3.11 10.36 -13.33
N VAL A 288 -3.89 10.25 -12.24
CA VAL A 288 -5.17 9.50 -12.24
C VAL A 288 -6.16 10.10 -13.23
N LYS A 289 -6.40 11.41 -13.13
CA LYS A 289 -7.36 12.13 -14.02
C LYS A 289 -6.96 12.05 -15.49
N GLU A 290 -5.67 12.14 -15.76
CA GLU A 290 -5.16 12.00 -17.14
C GLU A 290 -5.39 10.59 -17.67
N LEU A 291 -5.14 9.55 -16.86
CA LEU A 291 -5.41 8.16 -17.22
C LEU A 291 -6.90 7.94 -17.53
N GLU A 292 -7.79 8.50 -16.72
CA GLU A 292 -9.25 8.37 -16.90
C GLU A 292 -9.76 9.12 -18.14
N GLY A 293 -9.17 10.28 -18.47
CA GLY A 293 -9.63 11.12 -19.56
C GLY A 293 -8.96 10.83 -20.91
N LEU A 294 -7.64 10.68 -20.92
CA LEU A 294 -6.84 10.54 -22.13
C LEU A 294 -6.28 9.13 -22.34
N GLY A 295 -6.26 8.33 -21.27
CA GLY A 295 -5.59 7.05 -21.27
C GLY A 295 -4.08 7.16 -21.04
N MET A 296 -3.41 6.02 -21.03
CA MET A 296 -1.96 5.92 -20.83
C MET A 296 -1.22 6.13 -22.15
N ASP A 297 -0.03 6.72 -22.08
CA ASP A 297 0.89 6.85 -23.20
C ASP A 297 1.44 5.48 -23.62
N LYS A 298 0.75 4.82 -24.54
CA LYS A 298 1.05 3.45 -24.99
C LYS A 298 2.38 3.35 -25.75
N GLU A 299 2.77 4.40 -26.47
CA GLU A 299 4.04 4.42 -27.21
C GLU A 299 5.21 4.39 -26.23
N THR A 300 5.26 5.34 -25.31
CA THR A 300 6.32 5.39 -24.29
C THR A 300 6.29 4.14 -23.39
N LEU A 301 5.12 3.62 -23.06
CA LEU A 301 5.00 2.36 -22.30
C LEU A 301 5.67 1.19 -23.04
N SER A 302 5.36 1.00 -24.32
CA SER A 302 5.95 -0.08 -25.12
C SER A 302 7.48 0.00 -25.19
N GLU A 303 8.02 1.21 -25.30
CA GLU A 303 9.48 1.44 -25.30
C GLU A 303 10.11 1.12 -23.93
N VAL A 304 9.46 1.53 -22.83
CA VAL A 304 9.90 1.23 -21.48
C VAL A 304 9.82 -0.28 -21.19
N GLU A 305 8.76 -0.94 -21.63
CA GLU A 305 8.62 -2.39 -21.50
C GLU A 305 9.72 -3.14 -22.28
N ALA A 306 10.10 -2.65 -23.46
CA ALA A 306 11.21 -3.21 -24.23
C ALA A 306 12.55 -3.08 -23.49
N ILE A 307 12.81 -1.95 -22.82
CA ILE A 307 14.01 -1.72 -22.00
C ILE A 307 14.02 -2.67 -20.79
N LEU A 308 12.87 -2.85 -20.14
CA LEU A 308 12.73 -3.68 -18.94
C LEU A 308 12.59 -5.18 -19.25
N LYS A 309 12.36 -5.57 -20.49
CA LYS A 309 12.10 -6.97 -20.88
C LYS A 309 13.12 -7.97 -20.34
N PRO A 310 14.46 -7.71 -20.35
CA PRO A 310 15.45 -8.67 -19.84
C PRO A 310 15.35 -8.94 -18.33
N VAL A 311 14.74 -8.02 -17.57
CA VAL A 311 14.61 -8.06 -16.12
C VAL A 311 13.15 -8.13 -15.66
N LYS A 312 12.22 -8.32 -16.59
CA LYS A 312 10.78 -8.38 -16.30
C LYS A 312 10.48 -9.48 -15.29
N ASN A 313 9.69 -9.13 -14.26
CA ASN A 313 9.29 -10.02 -13.18
C ASN A 313 10.44 -10.51 -12.29
N GLN A 314 11.60 -9.84 -12.32
CA GLN A 314 12.64 -10.09 -11.33
C GLN A 314 12.24 -9.45 -10.00
N THR A 315 12.38 -10.23 -8.94
CA THR A 315 12.17 -9.80 -7.55
C THR A 315 13.44 -10.05 -6.73
N TRP A 316 13.35 -9.89 -5.43
CA TRP A 316 14.45 -10.10 -4.48
C TRP A 316 13.98 -10.91 -3.29
N PRO A 317 14.91 -11.58 -2.56
CA PRO A 317 14.56 -12.35 -1.37
C PRO A 317 13.96 -11.47 -0.27
N SER A 318 12.95 -11.99 0.41
CA SER A 318 12.32 -11.35 1.57
C SER A 318 11.87 -12.41 2.58
N GLY A 319 12.03 -12.10 3.87
CA GLY A 319 11.59 -12.97 4.95
C GLY A 319 12.55 -14.07 5.32
N VAL A 320 12.03 -15.06 6.04
CA VAL A 320 12.76 -16.27 6.46
C VAL A 320 12.42 -17.43 5.52
N ASP A 321 13.35 -18.39 5.39
CA ASP A 321 13.09 -19.63 4.65
C ASP A 321 11.99 -20.45 5.35
N GLN A 322 10.87 -20.66 4.67
CA GLN A 322 9.71 -21.44 5.14
C GLN A 322 9.81 -22.92 4.72
N LYS A 323 11.03 -23.50 4.69
CA LYS A 323 11.27 -24.89 4.26
C LYS A 323 10.74 -25.90 5.24
#